data_2f637670255c4cc9f9c1c6998ce076da
#
_entry.id   2f637670255c4cc9f9c1c6998ce076da
#
_cell.length_a   1.000
_cell.length_b   1.000
_cell.length_c   1.000
_cell.angle_alpha   90.00
_cell.angle_beta   90.00
_cell.angle_gamma   90.00
#
_symmetry.space_group_name_H-M   'P 1'
#
loop_
_entity.id
_entity.type
_entity.pdbx_description
1 polymer ?
#
loop_
_entity_poly.entity_id
_entity_poly.type
_entity_poly.pdbx_seq_one_letter_code
_entity_poly.pdbx_strand_id
1 'polypeptide(L)'
;MVPKTLSEESAARLDRTAPSHYCPKLFRRFTSGDMDRAKTSQLTGAEIVVRCLQEEGVEYVFGYPGGAVLFIYDELFKQDKVKHVLVRHEQGAVHAADGYSRSSKKVGVALVTSGPGVTNAVTGIATAYMDSIPLVVLTGQVPTHAIGLDAFQECDAVGITRPVVKHNMLVKDAKDLASAIKKAFHIAATGRPGPVVVDIPKDVTAAVAEFHYPDSVSMRSYNPVRKGHAGQIKKAAQLLLEAERPMVYTGGGVVLSNAAPQLRELVKLLGFPCTNTLMGLGGYPATDRQFLGMLGMHGTYEANMAMQHCDVLLAIGARFDDRVIGNPAHFAQNPRKIIHIDIDPSSISKRVKVDVPIVGNIPDVIEDLLKLVKGAQKDLRPWWKQIDEWRAKDCLRYDRNSKIIKPQFVLEKLYEVTKGEAFVTSDVGQHQMWAAQFYKFDEPRRWINSGGLGTMGFGLPAAMGVQLANPGATVVCVTGESSIQMCLQELSTCKQYRLPIKIVNLNNKYMGMVRQWQQFFHGNRYSESYMNALPDFVKLAEGYGHRGVLVEKPADVEPALREAFAGKKELVFLDFITDQTENVYPMIPGGKGMTEMILSEEL
;
A
#
# COMPACT_ATOMS: atom_id res chain seq x y z
N MET A 1 31.42 -28.90 -39.63
CA MET A 1 32.58 -28.04 -39.40
C MET A 1 32.25 -27.11 -38.26
N VAL A 2 32.82 -27.36 -37.09
CA VAL A 2 32.64 -26.60 -35.86
C VAL A 2 33.77 -25.55 -35.80
N PRO A 3 33.50 -24.25 -35.55
CA PRO A 3 34.60 -23.33 -35.33
C PRO A 3 35.06 -23.37 -33.86
N LYS A 4 36.35 -23.25 -33.72
CA LYS A 4 37.18 -23.38 -32.52
C LYS A 4 36.84 -22.41 -31.41
N THR A 5 36.97 -22.90 -30.18
CA THR A 5 37.00 -22.21 -28.89
C THR A 5 37.98 -21.03 -28.87
N LEU A 6 37.51 -19.87 -28.35
CA LEU A 6 38.32 -18.72 -27.98
C LEU A 6 39.03 -19.01 -26.64
N SER A 7 40.32 -18.70 -26.59
CA SER A 7 41.23 -18.95 -25.47
C SER A 7 40.97 -18.05 -24.27
N GLU A 8 41.32 -18.52 -23.08
CA GLU A 8 41.16 -17.87 -21.76
C GLU A 8 41.83 -16.49 -21.59
N GLU A 9 42.61 -16.02 -22.53
CA GLU A 9 43.25 -14.69 -22.49
C GLU A 9 42.32 -13.52 -22.85
N SER A 10 41.11 -13.78 -23.37
CA SER A 10 40.15 -12.73 -23.73
C SER A 10 39.23 -12.33 -22.57
N ALA A 11 39.18 -13.09 -21.49
CA ALA A 11 38.32 -12.81 -20.33
C ALA A 11 38.89 -11.80 -19.32
N ALA A 12 40.21 -11.52 -19.41
CA ALA A 12 40.89 -10.63 -18.46
C ALA A 12 40.91 -9.12 -18.83
N ARG A 13 40.30 -8.73 -19.96
CA ARG A 13 40.32 -7.34 -20.46
C ARG A 13 38.99 -6.57 -20.39
N LEU A 14 37.94 -7.12 -19.78
CA LEU A 14 36.62 -6.47 -19.71
C LEU A 14 36.31 -5.79 -18.36
N ASP A 15 37.29 -5.68 -17.47
CA ASP A 15 37.08 -5.08 -16.12
C ASP A 15 37.76 -3.71 -15.92
N ARG A 16 38.00 -2.96 -16.95
CA ARG A 16 38.41 -1.55 -16.83
C ARG A 16 37.98 -0.77 -18.05
N THR A 17 36.79 -0.19 -18.03
CA THR A 17 36.46 1.15 -18.57
C THR A 17 34.98 1.42 -18.44
N ALA A 18 34.56 1.95 -17.30
CA ALA A 18 33.41 2.84 -17.27
C ALA A 18 33.87 4.17 -17.91
N PRO A 19 33.14 4.74 -18.87
CA PRO A 19 33.52 6.04 -19.40
C PRO A 19 33.25 7.11 -18.35
N SER A 20 34.31 7.61 -17.73
CA SER A 20 34.33 8.86 -16.97
C SER A 20 34.31 10.02 -17.97
N HIS A 21 33.16 10.40 -18.46
CA HIS A 21 32.98 11.73 -19.06
C HIS A 21 32.40 12.68 -18.01
N TYR A 22 33.19 12.93 -16.96
CA TYR A 22 33.06 14.13 -16.15
C TYR A 22 33.88 15.23 -16.81
N CYS A 23 33.19 16.22 -17.36
CA CYS A 23 33.81 17.47 -17.79
C CYS A 23 33.90 18.41 -16.57
N PRO A 24 35.11 18.68 -15.98
CA PRO A 24 35.21 19.50 -14.81
C PRO A 24 35.51 20.97 -15.23
N LYS A 25 34.52 21.67 -15.75
CA LYS A 25 34.61 23.15 -15.86
C LYS A 25 33.20 23.70 -16.07
N LEU A 26 32.57 24.08 -14.96
CA LEU A 26 31.62 25.19 -14.79
C LEU A 26 30.86 25.07 -13.46
N PHE A 27 31.59 24.82 -12.37
CA PHE A 27 31.03 25.05 -11.05
C PHE A 27 31.24 26.50 -10.66
N ARG A 28 30.22 27.36 -10.83
CA ARG A 28 30.10 28.53 -9.98
C ARG A 28 29.69 28.05 -8.59
N ARG A 29 30.57 28.17 -7.61
CA ARG A 29 30.23 28.04 -6.20
C ARG A 29 29.22 29.13 -5.86
N PHE A 30 28.02 28.76 -5.56
CA PHE A 30 27.09 29.63 -4.86
C PHE A 30 27.57 29.75 -3.43
N THR A 31 27.89 30.97 -3.00
CA THR A 31 28.30 31.30 -1.62
C THR A 31 27.05 31.48 -0.77
N SER A 32 27.20 31.30 0.55
CA SER A 32 26.11 31.38 1.55
C SER A 32 25.38 32.72 1.66
N GLY A 33 25.57 33.64 0.71
CA GLY A 33 24.86 34.92 0.57
C GLY A 33 23.62 34.89 -0.31
N ASP A 34 23.33 33.76 -1.01
CA ASP A 34 22.22 33.70 -1.95
C ASP A 34 20.87 33.24 -1.34
N MET A 35 20.82 33.00 -0.01
CA MET A 35 19.56 32.60 0.66
C MET A 35 18.60 33.76 0.95
N ASP A 36 19.00 35.01 0.74
CA ASP A 36 18.17 36.20 1.04
C ASP A 36 17.57 36.90 -0.21
N ARG A 37 17.65 36.27 -1.39
CA ARG A 37 16.97 36.72 -2.61
C ARG A 37 15.72 35.90 -2.93
N ALA A 38 14.77 35.81 -2.00
CA ALA A 38 13.39 35.42 -2.27
C ALA A 38 12.61 36.57 -2.92
N LYS A 39 13.06 37.07 -4.07
CA LYS A 39 12.30 38.06 -4.84
C LYS A 39 12.29 37.60 -6.30
N THR A 40 11.11 37.16 -6.76
CA THR A 40 10.66 37.05 -8.14
C THR A 40 11.75 36.70 -9.15
N SER A 41 12.03 35.40 -9.29
CA SER A 41 12.90 34.92 -10.37
C SER A 41 12.03 34.47 -11.55
N GLN A 42 12.39 34.90 -12.75
CA GLN A 42 11.82 34.35 -13.99
C GLN A 42 12.38 32.95 -14.19
N LEU A 43 11.51 31.94 -14.18
CA LEU A 43 11.88 30.54 -14.34
C LEU A 43 11.07 29.90 -15.46
N THR A 44 11.64 28.91 -16.13
CA THR A 44 10.86 28.05 -17.02
C THR A 44 9.86 27.22 -16.23
N GLY A 45 8.77 26.77 -16.87
CA GLY A 45 7.80 25.91 -16.22
C GLY A 45 8.43 24.61 -15.67
N ALA A 46 9.45 24.07 -16.32
CA ALA A 46 10.19 22.92 -15.85
C ALA A 46 10.98 23.22 -14.56
N GLU A 47 11.69 24.35 -14.50
CA GLU A 47 12.35 24.83 -13.28
C GLU A 47 11.33 25.04 -12.15
N ILE A 48 10.16 25.63 -12.46
CA ILE A 48 9.06 25.82 -11.49
C ILE A 48 8.61 24.47 -10.92
N VAL A 49 8.38 23.45 -11.76
CA VAL A 49 7.98 22.11 -11.29
C VAL A 49 9.01 21.54 -10.33
N VAL A 50 10.30 21.53 -10.71
CA VAL A 50 11.37 20.96 -9.86
C VAL A 50 11.52 21.77 -8.57
N ARG A 51 11.40 23.09 -8.63
CA ARG A 51 11.45 23.95 -7.45
C ARG A 51 10.30 23.68 -6.50
N CYS A 52 9.07 23.52 -7.01
CA CYS A 52 7.91 23.15 -6.19
C CYS A 52 8.11 21.79 -5.48
N LEU A 53 8.68 20.80 -6.16
CA LEU A 53 9.01 19.52 -5.52
C LEU A 53 10.04 19.68 -4.40
N GLN A 54 11.02 20.56 -4.57
CA GLN A 54 11.99 20.88 -3.51
C GLN A 54 11.33 21.58 -2.31
N GLU A 55 10.43 22.55 -2.55
CA GLU A 55 9.67 23.24 -1.50
C GLU A 55 8.72 22.30 -0.73
N GLU A 56 8.17 21.25 -1.37
CA GLU A 56 7.38 20.20 -0.72
C GLU A 56 8.23 19.12 -0.04
N GLY A 57 9.56 19.23 -0.09
CA GLY A 57 10.49 18.28 0.55
C GLY A 57 10.47 16.89 -0.08
N VAL A 58 10.18 16.81 -1.39
CA VAL A 58 10.19 15.56 -2.14
C VAL A 58 11.61 15.05 -2.27
N GLU A 59 11.85 13.82 -1.83
CA GLU A 59 13.16 13.16 -1.92
C GLU A 59 13.29 12.31 -3.18
N TYR A 60 12.19 11.63 -3.58
CA TYR A 60 12.16 10.72 -4.72
C TYR A 60 10.97 11.00 -5.62
N VAL A 61 11.23 10.97 -6.92
CA VAL A 61 10.22 10.94 -7.99
C VAL A 61 10.39 9.65 -8.75
N PHE A 62 9.34 8.86 -8.82
CA PHE A 62 9.32 7.60 -9.57
C PHE A 62 8.77 7.86 -10.97
N GLY A 63 9.45 7.41 -12.02
CA GLY A 63 8.95 7.73 -13.35
C GLY A 63 9.67 7.08 -14.50
N TYR A 64 9.18 7.38 -15.69
CA TYR A 64 9.73 6.95 -16.97
C TYR A 64 9.75 8.13 -17.93
N PRO A 65 10.91 8.47 -18.53
CA PRO A 65 11.02 9.62 -19.42
C PRO A 65 10.29 9.43 -20.75
N GLY A 66 9.80 10.54 -21.30
CA GLY A 66 9.20 10.57 -22.63
C GLY A 66 9.12 12.00 -23.16
N GLY A 67 8.75 12.16 -24.41
CA GLY A 67 8.86 13.41 -25.16
C GLY A 67 8.19 14.63 -24.55
N ALA A 68 7.07 14.44 -23.83
CA ALA A 68 6.33 15.56 -23.24
C ALA A 68 6.96 16.09 -21.94
N VAL A 69 7.81 15.31 -21.26
CA VAL A 69 8.39 15.67 -19.95
C VAL A 69 9.90 15.92 -19.99
N LEU A 70 10.51 15.95 -21.17
CA LEU A 70 11.98 16.08 -21.30
C LEU A 70 12.53 17.35 -20.65
N PHE A 71 11.82 18.47 -20.69
CA PHE A 71 12.27 19.70 -20.02
C PHE A 71 12.33 19.52 -18.49
N ILE A 72 11.37 18.81 -17.90
CA ILE A 72 11.38 18.50 -16.46
C ILE A 72 12.55 17.56 -16.13
N TYR A 73 12.82 16.55 -16.97
CA TYR A 73 13.97 15.65 -16.79
C TYR A 73 15.31 16.35 -16.91
N ASP A 74 15.42 17.35 -17.80
CA ASP A 74 16.63 18.18 -17.92
C ASP A 74 16.88 18.99 -16.63
N GLU A 75 15.83 19.56 -16.03
CA GLU A 75 15.94 20.26 -14.76
C GLU A 75 16.21 19.32 -13.58
N LEU A 76 15.63 18.12 -13.58
CA LEU A 76 15.98 17.11 -12.56
C LEU A 76 17.45 16.72 -12.62
N PHE A 77 18.07 16.70 -13.80
CA PHE A 77 19.49 16.40 -13.97
C PHE A 77 20.42 17.49 -13.39
N LYS A 78 19.98 18.75 -13.36
CA LYS A 78 20.79 19.91 -12.91
C LYS A 78 20.86 20.07 -11.39
N GLN A 79 20.15 19.24 -10.61
CA GLN A 79 20.06 19.33 -9.16
C GLN A 79 20.17 17.95 -8.50
N ASP A 80 20.39 17.89 -7.18
CA ASP A 80 20.63 16.66 -6.42
C ASP A 80 19.68 16.45 -5.23
N LYS A 81 18.78 17.40 -4.94
CA LYS A 81 17.84 17.34 -3.82
C LYS A 81 16.69 16.36 -4.09
N VAL A 82 16.13 16.39 -5.30
CA VAL A 82 15.05 15.48 -5.74
C VAL A 82 15.67 14.40 -6.60
N LYS A 83 15.64 13.16 -6.14
CA LYS A 83 16.21 12.02 -6.85
C LYS A 83 15.16 11.36 -7.74
N HIS A 84 15.50 11.10 -8.98
CA HIS A 84 14.65 10.35 -9.88
C HIS A 84 14.95 8.84 -9.81
N VAL A 85 13.90 8.01 -9.74
CA VAL A 85 13.99 6.55 -9.79
C VAL A 85 13.39 6.08 -11.11
N LEU A 86 14.26 5.60 -12.00
CA LEU A 86 13.86 5.09 -13.30
C LEU A 86 13.27 3.69 -13.16
N VAL A 87 11.96 3.57 -13.31
CA VAL A 87 11.22 2.30 -13.36
C VAL A 87 11.27 1.67 -14.76
N ARG A 88 10.60 0.55 -14.95
CA ARG A 88 10.50 -0.12 -16.26
C ARG A 88 9.09 -0.09 -16.85
N HIS A 89 8.13 0.40 -16.06
CA HIS A 89 6.74 0.59 -16.47
C HIS A 89 6.09 1.66 -15.59
N GLU A 90 5.22 2.50 -16.12
CA GLU A 90 4.61 3.62 -15.38
C GLU A 90 3.67 3.14 -14.27
N GLN A 91 3.02 1.99 -14.42
CA GLN A 91 2.29 1.34 -13.33
C GLN A 91 3.22 1.08 -12.14
N GLY A 92 4.44 0.58 -12.41
CA GLY A 92 5.48 0.37 -11.40
C GLY A 92 5.91 1.67 -10.72
N ALA A 93 5.96 2.80 -11.47
CA ALA A 93 6.25 4.11 -10.88
C ALA A 93 5.23 4.51 -9.82
N VAL A 94 3.94 4.39 -10.15
CA VAL A 94 2.86 4.78 -9.22
C VAL A 94 2.79 3.83 -8.03
N HIS A 95 2.96 2.51 -8.22
CA HIS A 95 3.02 1.56 -7.10
C HIS A 95 4.24 1.77 -6.19
N ALA A 96 5.39 2.17 -6.75
CA ALA A 96 6.57 2.51 -5.95
C ALA A 96 6.33 3.80 -5.15
N ALA A 97 5.73 4.83 -5.75
CA ALA A 97 5.30 6.04 -5.05
C ALA A 97 4.28 5.74 -3.94
N ASP A 98 3.37 4.79 -4.18
CA ASP A 98 2.39 4.30 -3.20
C ASP A 98 3.09 3.63 -2.00
N GLY A 99 3.97 2.67 -2.24
CA GLY A 99 4.75 1.99 -1.18
C GLY A 99 5.62 2.97 -0.38
N TYR A 100 6.25 3.94 -1.06
CA TYR A 100 6.98 5.04 -0.42
C TYR A 100 6.08 5.84 0.51
N SER A 101 4.91 6.25 0.04
CA SER A 101 3.96 7.06 0.80
C SER A 101 3.45 6.33 2.05
N ARG A 102 3.04 5.05 1.93
CA ARG A 102 2.54 4.25 3.04
C ARG A 102 3.58 4.08 4.16
N SER A 103 4.85 3.90 3.81
CA SER A 103 5.91 3.63 4.78
C SER A 103 6.57 4.89 5.35
N SER A 104 6.71 5.96 4.55
CA SER A 104 7.39 7.22 4.94
C SER A 104 6.50 8.26 5.62
N LYS A 105 5.16 8.17 5.49
CA LYS A 105 4.18 9.20 5.87
C LYS A 105 4.22 10.47 5.00
N LYS A 106 4.97 10.46 3.90
CA LYS A 106 5.09 11.58 2.94
C LYS A 106 4.18 11.34 1.75
N VAL A 107 3.87 12.38 1.00
CA VAL A 107 3.19 12.25 -0.30
C VAL A 107 4.13 11.59 -1.29
N GLY A 108 3.70 10.51 -1.93
CA GLY A 108 4.46 9.87 -3.00
C GLY A 108 4.31 10.63 -4.31
N VAL A 109 5.37 10.67 -5.12
CA VAL A 109 5.37 11.43 -6.38
C VAL A 109 5.76 10.54 -7.55
N ALA A 110 4.93 10.54 -8.59
CA ALA A 110 5.26 9.91 -9.88
C ALA A 110 5.28 10.94 -11.00
N LEU A 111 6.15 10.73 -12.00
CA LEU A 111 6.27 11.56 -13.20
C LEU A 111 6.24 10.67 -14.43
N VAL A 112 5.23 10.86 -15.29
CA VAL A 112 5.01 10.06 -16.49
C VAL A 112 4.78 10.94 -17.70
N THR A 113 5.12 10.43 -18.89
CA THR A 113 4.89 11.15 -20.14
C THR A 113 3.42 11.14 -20.57
N SER A 114 3.08 11.83 -21.65
CA SER A 114 1.75 11.84 -22.26
C SER A 114 1.36 10.49 -22.87
N GLY A 115 0.11 10.35 -23.26
CA GLY A 115 -0.42 9.18 -23.97
C GLY A 115 -0.23 7.89 -23.18
N PRO A 116 0.57 6.92 -23.69
CA PRO A 116 0.76 5.64 -23.01
C PRO A 116 1.35 5.77 -21.61
N GLY A 117 2.13 6.80 -21.31
CA GLY A 117 2.64 7.05 -19.98
C GLY A 117 1.53 7.27 -18.96
N VAL A 118 0.53 8.08 -19.31
CA VAL A 118 -0.65 8.31 -18.47
C VAL A 118 -1.51 7.05 -18.37
N THR A 119 -1.84 6.43 -19.51
CA THR A 119 -2.75 5.27 -19.52
C THR A 119 -2.16 4.08 -18.75
N ASN A 120 -0.85 3.85 -18.82
CA ASN A 120 -0.14 2.84 -18.02
C ASN A 120 -0.16 3.15 -16.51
N ALA A 121 -0.22 4.42 -16.12
CA ALA A 121 -0.23 4.82 -14.71
C ALA A 121 -1.62 4.63 -14.04
N VAL A 122 -2.71 4.53 -14.80
CA VAL A 122 -4.09 4.54 -14.30
C VAL A 122 -4.35 3.46 -13.26
N THR A 123 -3.88 2.23 -13.47
CA THR A 123 -4.05 1.14 -12.50
C THR A 123 -3.41 1.50 -11.15
N GLY A 124 -2.21 2.06 -11.16
CA GLY A 124 -1.53 2.51 -9.93
C GLY A 124 -2.29 3.65 -9.23
N ILE A 125 -2.79 4.61 -10.00
CA ILE A 125 -3.61 5.73 -9.50
C ILE A 125 -4.90 5.21 -8.86
N ALA A 126 -5.60 4.27 -9.51
CA ALA A 126 -6.82 3.66 -9.01
C ALA A 126 -6.57 2.85 -7.71
N THR A 127 -5.44 2.14 -7.62
CA THR A 127 -5.01 1.44 -6.40
C THR A 127 -4.87 2.41 -5.23
N ALA A 128 -4.15 3.51 -5.42
CA ALA A 128 -3.97 4.54 -4.40
C ALA A 128 -5.29 5.21 -4.01
N TYR A 129 -6.19 5.45 -4.97
CA TYR A 129 -7.51 6.02 -4.71
C TYR A 129 -8.37 5.12 -3.82
N MET A 130 -8.44 3.83 -4.13
CA MET A 130 -9.24 2.87 -3.38
C MET A 130 -8.75 2.70 -1.94
N ASP A 131 -7.44 2.81 -1.71
CA ASP A 131 -6.81 2.67 -0.40
C ASP A 131 -6.55 4.02 0.31
N SER A 132 -6.93 5.13 -0.31
CA SER A 132 -6.78 6.49 0.25
C SER A 132 -5.33 6.89 0.49
N ILE A 133 -4.43 6.59 -0.45
CA ILE A 133 -3.00 6.89 -0.33
C ILE A 133 -2.68 8.24 -0.95
N PRO A 134 -2.00 9.14 -0.23
CA PRO A 134 -1.66 10.46 -0.74
C PRO A 134 -0.56 10.38 -1.79
N LEU A 135 -0.90 10.66 -3.04
CA LEU A 135 0.01 10.72 -4.17
C LEU A 135 -0.19 12.00 -4.98
N VAL A 136 0.88 12.49 -5.57
CA VAL A 136 0.85 13.48 -6.66
C VAL A 136 1.46 12.84 -7.89
N VAL A 137 0.68 12.74 -8.96
CA VAL A 137 1.12 12.19 -10.24
C VAL A 137 1.20 13.34 -11.24
N LEU A 138 2.42 13.66 -11.67
CA LEU A 138 2.69 14.66 -12.69
C LEU A 138 2.67 13.94 -14.04
N THR A 139 1.78 14.38 -14.93
CA THR A 139 1.65 13.83 -16.27
C THR A 139 2.06 14.86 -17.31
N GLY A 140 2.83 14.43 -18.28
CA GLY A 140 3.07 15.27 -19.46
C GLY A 140 1.86 15.25 -20.38
N GLN A 141 1.68 16.35 -21.13
CA GLN A 141 0.64 16.48 -22.15
C GLN A 141 1.25 17.05 -23.44
N VAL A 142 0.59 16.82 -24.55
CA VAL A 142 0.92 17.49 -25.82
C VAL A 142 0.82 19.02 -25.67
N PRO A 143 1.48 19.82 -26.52
CA PRO A 143 1.39 21.27 -26.43
C PRO A 143 -0.07 21.76 -26.42
N THR A 144 -0.34 22.85 -25.72
CA THR A 144 -1.70 23.38 -25.51
C THR A 144 -2.49 23.59 -26.81
N HIS A 145 -1.82 24.02 -27.89
CA HIS A 145 -2.44 24.22 -29.20
C HIS A 145 -2.76 22.91 -29.94
N ALA A 146 -2.21 21.80 -29.51
CA ALA A 146 -2.42 20.49 -30.14
C ALA A 146 -3.48 19.64 -29.40
N ILE A 147 -3.92 20.05 -28.22
CA ILE A 147 -4.94 19.33 -27.43
C ILE A 147 -6.27 19.32 -28.18
N GLY A 148 -6.83 18.14 -28.39
CA GLY A 148 -8.08 17.90 -29.11
C GLY A 148 -7.92 17.81 -30.63
N LEU A 149 -6.68 17.67 -31.13
CA LEU A 149 -6.37 17.57 -32.57
C LEU A 149 -5.78 16.17 -32.93
N ASP A 150 -5.97 15.16 -32.08
CA ASP A 150 -5.43 13.80 -32.28
C ASP A 150 -3.90 13.77 -32.48
N ALA A 151 -3.20 14.59 -31.70
CA ALA A 151 -1.75 14.69 -31.77
C ALA A 151 -1.07 13.39 -31.31
N PHE A 152 0.15 13.14 -31.81
CA PHE A 152 0.92 11.95 -31.40
C PHE A 152 1.12 11.89 -29.88
N GLN A 153 0.73 10.76 -29.28
CA GLN A 153 0.72 10.53 -27.83
C GLN A 153 -0.19 11.50 -27.05
N GLU A 154 -1.24 12.02 -27.66
CA GLU A 154 -2.29 12.71 -26.95
C GLU A 154 -3.17 11.74 -26.16
N CYS A 155 -3.62 12.18 -24.99
CA CYS A 155 -4.58 11.45 -24.17
C CYS A 155 -5.30 12.46 -23.26
N ASP A 156 -6.62 12.30 -23.11
CA ASP A 156 -7.38 13.08 -22.12
C ASP A 156 -7.08 12.56 -20.71
N ALA A 157 -5.93 12.96 -20.16
CA ALA A 157 -5.48 12.55 -18.84
C ALA A 157 -6.49 12.91 -17.73
N VAL A 158 -7.12 14.09 -17.84
CA VAL A 158 -8.13 14.57 -16.88
C VAL A 158 -9.40 13.71 -16.97
N GLY A 159 -9.89 13.41 -18.16
CA GLY A 159 -11.08 12.57 -18.35
C GLY A 159 -10.87 11.14 -17.89
N ILE A 160 -9.75 10.51 -18.27
CA ILE A 160 -9.44 9.12 -17.91
C ILE A 160 -9.24 8.96 -16.40
N THR A 161 -8.58 9.90 -15.74
CA THR A 161 -8.27 9.79 -14.31
C THR A 161 -9.39 10.27 -13.39
N ARG A 162 -10.34 11.05 -13.86
CA ARG A 162 -11.44 11.65 -13.07
C ARG A 162 -12.14 10.69 -12.09
N PRO A 163 -12.51 9.47 -12.49
CA PRO A 163 -13.21 8.53 -11.59
C PRO A 163 -12.30 7.87 -10.55
N VAL A 164 -10.98 7.96 -10.70
CA VAL A 164 -9.99 7.25 -9.88
C VAL A 164 -9.00 8.17 -9.18
N VAL A 165 -9.32 9.46 -9.06
CA VAL A 165 -8.51 10.42 -8.32
C VAL A 165 -9.35 11.23 -7.33
N LYS A 166 -8.71 11.78 -6.34
CA LYS A 166 -9.32 12.74 -5.45
C LYS A 166 -9.53 14.10 -6.14
N HIS A 167 -8.59 14.48 -6.99
CA HIS A 167 -8.65 15.66 -7.84
C HIS A 167 -7.69 15.53 -9.02
N ASN A 168 -8.00 16.20 -10.12
CA ASN A 168 -7.08 16.37 -11.24
C ASN A 168 -7.22 17.77 -11.84
N MET A 169 -6.16 18.23 -12.50
CA MET A 169 -6.14 19.54 -13.14
C MET A 169 -5.19 19.54 -14.33
N LEU A 170 -5.60 20.19 -15.41
CA LEU A 170 -4.76 20.53 -16.56
C LEU A 170 -4.27 21.97 -16.40
N VAL A 171 -2.95 22.17 -16.35
CA VAL A 171 -2.33 23.50 -16.16
C VAL A 171 -1.90 24.07 -17.50
N LYS A 172 -2.60 25.09 -17.98
CA LYS A 172 -2.40 25.67 -19.32
C LYS A 172 -1.49 26.90 -19.35
N ASP A 173 -1.03 27.40 -18.21
CA ASP A 173 -0.18 28.58 -18.10
C ASP A 173 0.92 28.33 -17.05
N ALA A 174 2.16 28.66 -17.37
CA ALA A 174 3.31 28.44 -16.48
C ALA A 174 3.18 29.22 -15.15
N LYS A 175 2.52 30.39 -15.14
CA LYS A 175 2.27 31.17 -13.92
C LYS A 175 1.39 30.45 -12.89
N ASP A 176 0.57 29.47 -13.32
CA ASP A 176 -0.34 28.73 -12.46
C ASP A 176 0.30 27.46 -11.86
N LEU A 177 1.48 27.03 -12.37
CA LEU A 177 2.13 25.77 -11.98
C LEU A 177 2.40 25.67 -10.47
N ALA A 178 3.02 26.71 -9.89
CA ALA A 178 3.37 26.68 -8.47
C ALA A 178 2.12 26.55 -7.57
N SER A 179 1.07 27.30 -7.89
CA SER A 179 -0.21 27.21 -7.17
C SER A 179 -0.91 25.86 -7.38
N ALA A 180 -0.87 25.30 -8.59
CA ALA A 180 -1.47 24.01 -8.91
C ALA A 180 -0.77 22.88 -8.17
N ILE A 181 0.56 22.84 -8.17
CA ILE A 181 1.37 21.83 -7.46
C ILE A 181 1.14 21.95 -5.95
N LYS A 182 1.18 23.15 -5.37
CA LYS A 182 0.89 23.36 -3.95
C LYS A 182 -0.49 22.83 -3.55
N LYS A 183 -1.51 23.13 -4.35
CA LYS A 183 -2.87 22.60 -4.16
C LYS A 183 -2.92 21.08 -4.27
N ALA A 184 -2.18 20.49 -5.24
CA ALA A 184 -2.13 19.04 -5.41
C ALA A 184 -1.62 18.33 -4.15
N PHE A 185 -0.51 18.78 -3.58
CA PHE A 185 0.02 18.22 -2.32
C PHE A 185 -0.94 18.43 -1.14
N HIS A 186 -1.53 19.62 -1.03
CA HIS A 186 -2.51 19.91 0.02
C HIS A 186 -3.74 18.99 -0.07
N ILE A 187 -4.32 18.84 -1.27
CA ILE A 187 -5.50 17.99 -1.49
C ILE A 187 -5.14 16.52 -1.25
N ALA A 188 -3.99 16.07 -1.74
CA ALA A 188 -3.56 14.67 -1.58
C ALA A 188 -3.44 14.28 -0.10
N ALA A 189 -2.88 15.14 0.74
CA ALA A 189 -2.51 14.83 2.13
C ALA A 189 -3.59 15.13 3.17
N THR A 190 -4.60 15.96 2.88
CA THR A 190 -5.58 16.44 3.88
C THR A 190 -6.96 15.78 3.72
N GLY A 191 -7.82 15.86 4.74
CA GLY A 191 -9.09 15.13 4.77
C GLY A 191 -8.86 13.62 4.60
N ARG A 192 -9.72 12.93 3.87
CA ARG A 192 -9.42 11.57 3.40
C ARG A 192 -8.33 11.66 2.34
N PRO A 193 -7.12 11.11 2.55
CA PRO A 193 -6.04 11.19 1.58
C PRO A 193 -6.39 10.52 0.24
N GLY A 194 -5.64 10.85 -0.80
CA GLY A 194 -5.84 10.21 -2.10
C GLY A 194 -4.97 10.83 -3.20
N PRO A 195 -4.90 10.19 -4.39
CA PRO A 195 -4.09 10.65 -5.50
C PRO A 195 -4.66 11.91 -6.14
N VAL A 196 -3.75 12.80 -6.55
CA VAL A 196 -4.04 14.00 -7.34
C VAL A 196 -3.17 13.97 -8.59
N VAL A 197 -3.78 14.22 -9.76
CA VAL A 197 -3.07 14.31 -11.05
C VAL A 197 -2.93 15.76 -11.46
N VAL A 198 -1.72 16.14 -11.86
CA VAL A 198 -1.42 17.44 -12.47
C VAL A 198 -0.91 17.20 -13.88
N ASP A 199 -1.73 17.52 -14.87
CA ASP A 199 -1.44 17.34 -16.28
C ASP A 199 -0.82 18.61 -16.87
N ILE A 200 0.40 18.51 -17.42
CA ILE A 200 1.25 19.65 -17.77
C ILE A 200 1.64 19.58 -19.24
N PRO A 201 1.09 20.47 -20.08
CA PRO A 201 1.48 20.54 -21.49
C PRO A 201 2.95 20.92 -21.69
N LYS A 202 3.55 20.34 -22.75
CA LYS A 202 4.97 20.48 -23.04
C LYS A 202 5.39 21.96 -23.23
N ASP A 203 4.60 22.76 -23.90
CA ASP A 203 4.86 24.19 -24.10
C ASP A 203 4.79 24.99 -22.80
N VAL A 204 3.96 24.59 -21.84
CA VAL A 204 3.90 25.18 -20.50
C VAL A 204 5.19 24.91 -19.74
N THR A 205 5.80 23.72 -19.89
CA THR A 205 7.09 23.41 -19.26
C THR A 205 8.25 24.22 -19.85
N ALA A 206 8.14 24.66 -21.09
CA ALA A 206 9.14 25.51 -21.78
C ALA A 206 8.93 27.01 -21.53
N ALA A 207 7.70 27.42 -21.23
CA ALA A 207 7.35 28.83 -21.04
C ALA A 207 8.00 29.42 -19.80
N VAL A 208 8.36 30.71 -19.85
CA VAL A 208 8.97 31.44 -18.73
C VAL A 208 7.89 32.21 -17.97
N ALA A 209 7.90 32.11 -16.66
CA ALA A 209 6.99 32.81 -15.76
C ALA A 209 7.69 33.25 -14.47
N GLU A 210 7.09 34.23 -13.81
CA GLU A 210 7.54 34.63 -12.47
C GLU A 210 7.22 33.54 -11.44
N PHE A 211 8.24 33.09 -10.72
CA PHE A 211 8.08 32.06 -9.68
C PHE A 211 7.71 32.67 -8.34
N HIS A 212 6.57 32.26 -7.83
CA HIS A 212 6.15 32.52 -6.45
C HIS A 212 5.52 31.24 -5.89
N TYR A 213 6.13 30.68 -4.84
CA TYR A 213 5.55 29.51 -4.17
C TYR A 213 4.62 29.96 -3.05
N PRO A 214 3.32 29.56 -3.06
CA PRO A 214 2.37 30.04 -2.07
C PRO A 214 2.68 29.53 -0.66
N ASP A 215 2.63 30.40 0.35
CA ASP A 215 2.82 30.03 1.76
C ASP A 215 1.70 29.12 2.28
N SER A 216 0.47 29.31 1.79
CA SER A 216 -0.71 28.58 2.22
C SER A 216 -1.66 28.28 1.07
N VAL A 217 -2.54 27.30 1.27
CA VAL A 217 -3.62 26.95 0.34
C VAL A 217 -4.95 27.37 0.93
N SER A 218 -5.70 28.18 0.22
CA SER A 218 -7.10 28.51 0.52
C SER A 218 -7.98 28.09 -0.66
N MET A 219 -8.98 27.24 -0.40
CA MET A 219 -9.90 26.72 -1.39
C MET A 219 -11.34 26.87 -0.91
N ARG A 220 -12.18 27.54 -1.71
CA ARG A 220 -13.59 27.79 -1.35
C ARG A 220 -14.38 26.50 -1.12
N SER A 221 -14.12 25.47 -1.93
CA SER A 221 -14.91 24.22 -1.96
C SER A 221 -14.25 23.05 -1.24
N TYR A 222 -13.09 23.24 -0.59
CA TYR A 222 -12.35 22.16 0.06
C TYR A 222 -11.91 22.56 1.47
N ASN A 223 -12.72 22.16 2.46
CA ASN A 223 -12.51 22.47 3.88
C ASN A 223 -12.72 21.21 4.73
N PRO A 224 -11.70 20.35 4.87
CA PRO A 224 -11.81 19.12 5.67
C PRO A 224 -12.14 19.41 7.13
N VAL A 225 -13.12 18.69 7.68
CA VAL A 225 -13.47 18.76 9.09
C VAL A 225 -12.38 18.07 9.93
N ARG A 226 -11.82 18.78 10.91
CA ARG A 226 -10.80 18.23 11.81
C ARG A 226 -11.35 17.79 13.15
N LYS A 227 -12.17 18.64 13.81
CA LYS A 227 -12.68 18.38 15.16
C LYS A 227 -14.01 17.64 15.11
N GLY A 228 -14.12 16.55 15.86
CA GLY A 228 -15.37 15.84 16.06
C GLY A 228 -16.40 16.67 16.84
N HIS A 229 -17.69 16.40 16.61
CA HIS A 229 -18.76 17.10 17.33
C HIS A 229 -18.82 16.65 18.80
N ALA A 230 -18.61 17.57 19.75
CA ALA A 230 -18.49 17.28 21.19
C ALA A 230 -19.70 16.51 21.76
N GLY A 231 -20.93 16.83 21.34
CA GLY A 231 -22.14 16.13 21.77
C GLY A 231 -22.17 14.65 21.31
N GLN A 232 -21.69 14.37 20.11
CA GLN A 232 -21.59 13.00 19.62
C GLN A 232 -20.48 12.22 20.36
N ILE A 233 -19.35 12.86 20.65
CA ILE A 233 -18.26 12.26 21.43
C ILE A 233 -18.74 11.90 22.85
N LYS A 234 -19.51 12.77 23.52
CA LYS A 234 -20.12 12.47 24.82
C LYS A 234 -21.07 11.29 24.74
N LYS A 235 -21.96 11.25 23.72
CA LYS A 235 -22.88 10.13 23.51
C LYS A 235 -22.13 8.81 23.24
N ALA A 236 -21.05 8.87 22.46
CA ALA A 236 -20.18 7.71 22.24
C ALA A 236 -19.56 7.22 23.55
N ALA A 237 -18.98 8.11 24.36
CA ALA A 237 -18.40 7.75 25.66
C ALA A 237 -19.42 7.07 26.58
N GLN A 238 -20.65 7.59 26.64
CA GLN A 238 -21.71 6.99 27.44
C GLN A 238 -22.03 5.56 26.97
N LEU A 239 -22.23 5.34 25.67
CA LEU A 239 -22.50 4.00 25.12
C LEU A 239 -21.36 3.02 25.39
N LEU A 240 -20.09 3.47 25.29
CA LEU A 240 -18.94 2.62 25.60
C LEU A 240 -18.88 2.24 27.07
N LEU A 241 -19.28 3.16 27.98
CA LEU A 241 -19.34 2.88 29.41
C LEU A 241 -20.50 1.95 29.79
N GLU A 242 -21.60 1.95 29.07
CA GLU A 242 -22.77 1.09 29.29
C GLU A 242 -22.64 -0.29 28.64
N ALA A 243 -21.79 -0.46 27.61
CA ALA A 243 -21.67 -1.68 26.82
C ALA A 243 -21.33 -2.93 27.65
N GLU A 244 -22.01 -4.05 27.42
CA GLU A 244 -21.74 -5.35 28.05
C GLU A 244 -20.88 -6.26 27.14
N ARG A 245 -21.06 -6.12 25.83
CA ARG A 245 -20.35 -6.90 24.79
C ARG A 245 -19.76 -5.95 23.73
N PRO A 246 -18.86 -5.04 24.14
CA PRO A 246 -18.26 -4.09 23.21
C PRO A 246 -17.33 -4.76 22.21
N MET A 247 -17.17 -4.12 21.04
CA MET A 247 -16.16 -4.48 20.04
C MET A 247 -15.56 -3.23 19.42
N VAL A 248 -14.24 -3.19 19.31
CA VAL A 248 -13.50 -2.14 18.57
C VAL A 248 -13.12 -2.69 17.20
N TYR A 249 -13.54 -2.00 16.17
CA TYR A 249 -13.31 -2.33 14.77
C TYR A 249 -12.52 -1.22 14.08
N THR A 250 -11.30 -1.51 13.65
CA THR A 250 -10.39 -0.49 13.12
C THR A 250 -9.99 -0.75 11.68
N GLY A 251 -9.82 0.31 10.94
CA GLY A 251 -9.41 0.25 9.52
C GLY A 251 -8.16 1.05 9.22
N GLY A 252 -7.86 1.16 7.92
CA GLY A 252 -6.71 1.89 7.39
C GLY A 252 -6.63 3.34 7.83
N GLY A 253 -7.77 3.98 8.19
CA GLY A 253 -7.81 5.34 8.70
C GLY A 253 -7.00 5.54 9.97
N VAL A 254 -6.93 4.52 10.86
CA VAL A 254 -6.09 4.56 12.07
C VAL A 254 -4.61 4.63 11.71
N VAL A 255 -4.18 3.83 10.73
CA VAL A 255 -2.79 3.79 10.25
C VAL A 255 -2.43 5.10 9.53
N LEU A 256 -3.30 5.56 8.64
CA LEU A 256 -3.07 6.77 7.83
C LEU A 256 -3.01 8.05 8.69
N SER A 257 -3.87 8.16 9.70
CA SER A 257 -3.91 9.31 10.62
C SER A 257 -2.85 9.25 11.73
N ASN A 258 -2.05 8.18 11.81
CA ASN A 258 -1.09 7.92 12.88
C ASN A 258 -1.73 7.81 14.28
N ALA A 259 -2.97 7.33 14.37
CA ALA A 259 -3.74 7.23 15.61
C ALA A 259 -3.49 5.93 16.41
N ALA A 260 -2.56 5.07 15.98
CA ALA A 260 -2.27 3.80 16.65
C ALA A 260 -1.92 3.93 18.14
N PRO A 261 -1.11 4.93 18.60
CA PRO A 261 -0.84 5.11 20.01
C PRO A 261 -2.11 5.40 20.83
N GLN A 262 -2.94 6.33 20.39
CA GLN A 262 -4.19 6.68 21.06
C GLN A 262 -5.19 5.51 21.06
N LEU A 263 -5.27 4.76 19.95
CA LEU A 263 -6.08 3.55 19.87
C LEU A 263 -5.66 2.51 20.91
N ARG A 264 -4.36 2.25 21.01
CA ARG A 264 -3.80 1.28 21.98
C ARG A 264 -4.13 1.68 23.41
N GLU A 265 -4.01 2.96 23.73
CA GLU A 265 -4.38 3.50 25.04
C GLU A 265 -5.87 3.30 25.33
N LEU A 266 -6.76 3.66 24.38
CA LEU A 266 -8.21 3.54 24.53
C LEU A 266 -8.63 2.07 24.73
N VAL A 267 -8.13 1.16 23.89
CA VAL A 267 -8.46 -0.27 23.95
C VAL A 267 -7.99 -0.89 25.27
N LYS A 268 -6.76 -0.58 25.71
CA LYS A 268 -6.22 -1.04 26.99
C LYS A 268 -6.99 -0.50 28.19
N LEU A 269 -7.30 0.80 28.18
CA LEU A 269 -8.05 1.44 29.27
C LEU A 269 -9.42 0.81 29.46
N LEU A 270 -10.14 0.53 28.38
CA LEU A 270 -11.49 -0.02 28.42
C LEU A 270 -11.53 -1.55 28.54
N GLY A 271 -10.42 -2.24 28.32
CA GLY A 271 -10.34 -3.72 28.32
C GLY A 271 -11.10 -4.38 27.15
N PHE A 272 -11.39 -3.66 26.08
CA PHE A 272 -12.24 -4.12 24.98
C PHE A 272 -11.49 -5.05 24.02
N PRO A 273 -12.18 -6.03 23.41
CA PRO A 273 -11.64 -6.75 22.26
C PRO A 273 -11.53 -5.83 21.05
N CYS A 274 -10.47 -6.04 20.27
CA CYS A 274 -10.15 -5.24 19.08
C CYS A 274 -9.88 -6.13 17.87
N THR A 275 -10.36 -5.72 16.70
CA THR A 275 -10.06 -6.32 15.42
C THR A 275 -9.66 -5.27 14.39
N ASN A 276 -8.80 -5.65 13.46
CA ASN A 276 -8.37 -4.79 12.37
C ASN A 276 -8.89 -5.32 11.03
N THR A 277 -9.23 -4.40 10.12
CA THR A 277 -9.38 -4.78 8.70
C THR A 277 -8.04 -5.15 8.11
N LEU A 278 -8.04 -5.74 6.91
CA LEU A 278 -6.82 -5.98 6.13
C LEU A 278 -5.93 -4.71 6.05
N MET A 279 -6.53 -3.54 5.81
CA MET A 279 -5.81 -2.26 5.76
C MET A 279 -5.44 -1.69 7.11
N GLY A 280 -6.01 -2.20 8.19
CA GLY A 280 -5.78 -1.74 9.56
C GLY A 280 -4.71 -2.52 10.32
N LEU A 281 -4.19 -3.62 9.75
CA LEU A 281 -3.20 -4.47 10.41
C LEU A 281 -1.98 -3.67 10.90
N GLY A 282 -1.57 -3.91 12.14
CA GLY A 282 -0.54 -3.13 12.85
C GLY A 282 -1.06 -1.88 13.55
N GLY A 283 -2.29 -1.43 13.29
CA GLY A 283 -2.92 -0.33 14.04
C GLY A 283 -3.11 -0.69 15.52
N TYR A 284 -3.55 -1.91 15.78
CA TYR A 284 -3.48 -2.53 17.10
C TYR A 284 -2.56 -3.77 17.04
N PRO A 285 -1.69 -4.01 18.06
CA PRO A 285 -0.69 -5.07 18.01
C PRO A 285 -1.31 -6.47 17.87
N ALA A 286 -0.80 -7.26 16.93
CA ALA A 286 -1.30 -8.62 16.69
C ALA A 286 -0.92 -9.62 17.80
N THR A 287 0.12 -9.32 18.59
CA THR A 287 0.56 -10.15 19.72
C THR A 287 -0.17 -9.84 21.03
N ASP A 288 -0.96 -8.78 21.08
CA ASP A 288 -1.74 -8.42 22.28
C ASP A 288 -2.98 -9.33 22.43
N ARG A 289 -3.30 -9.76 23.67
CA ARG A 289 -4.45 -10.63 23.95
C ARG A 289 -5.79 -10.04 23.53
N GLN A 290 -5.93 -8.71 23.55
CA GLN A 290 -7.17 -8.03 23.18
C GLN A 290 -7.40 -8.05 21.65
N PHE A 291 -6.39 -8.38 20.86
CA PHE A 291 -6.52 -8.54 19.42
C PHE A 291 -7.16 -9.89 19.05
N LEU A 292 -8.23 -9.84 18.28
CA LEU A 292 -8.97 -11.05 17.86
C LEU A 292 -8.57 -11.56 16.46
N GLY A 293 -7.54 -10.98 15.86
CA GLY A 293 -7.18 -11.25 14.46
C GLY A 293 -7.85 -10.27 13.49
N MET A 294 -7.60 -10.47 12.20
CA MET A 294 -8.31 -9.78 11.13
C MET A 294 -9.75 -10.27 11.05
N LEU A 295 -10.69 -9.41 10.70
CA LEU A 295 -12.09 -9.78 10.46
C LEU A 295 -12.44 -9.82 8.97
N GLY A 296 -13.64 -10.27 8.65
CA GLY A 296 -14.21 -10.29 7.30
C GLY A 296 -14.07 -11.66 6.62
N MET A 297 -14.09 -11.66 5.29
CA MET A 297 -14.17 -12.88 4.46
C MET A 297 -13.16 -13.96 4.85
N HIS A 298 -11.90 -13.57 5.08
CA HIS A 298 -10.82 -14.45 5.53
C HIS A 298 -10.34 -14.11 6.95
N GLY A 299 -11.23 -13.51 7.73
CA GLY A 299 -10.97 -13.18 9.13
C GLY A 299 -11.06 -14.40 10.05
N THR A 300 -10.57 -14.23 11.28
CA THR A 300 -10.66 -15.27 12.31
C THR A 300 -12.10 -15.49 12.74
N TYR A 301 -12.39 -16.71 13.21
CA TYR A 301 -13.72 -17.08 13.69
C TYR A 301 -14.17 -16.18 14.85
N GLU A 302 -13.31 -16.01 15.86
CA GLU A 302 -13.59 -15.19 17.04
C GLU A 302 -13.80 -13.70 16.68
N ALA A 303 -13.06 -13.13 15.73
CA ALA A 303 -13.25 -11.74 15.31
C ALA A 303 -14.60 -11.54 14.64
N ASN A 304 -14.99 -12.43 13.72
CA ASN A 304 -16.26 -12.38 13.02
C ASN A 304 -17.45 -12.62 13.98
N MET A 305 -17.33 -13.59 14.88
CA MET A 305 -18.37 -13.86 15.89
C MET A 305 -18.52 -12.71 16.87
N ALA A 306 -17.42 -12.13 17.36
CA ALA A 306 -17.47 -10.96 18.23
C ALA A 306 -18.09 -9.75 17.55
N MET A 307 -17.76 -9.51 16.27
CA MET A 307 -18.36 -8.46 15.45
C MET A 307 -19.86 -8.65 15.28
N GLN A 308 -20.33 -9.90 15.08
CA GLN A 308 -21.75 -10.19 14.89
C GLN A 308 -22.55 -10.09 16.19
N HIS A 309 -21.97 -10.45 17.33
CA HIS A 309 -22.68 -10.59 18.61
C HIS A 309 -22.44 -9.42 19.61
N CYS A 310 -21.65 -8.40 19.24
CA CYS A 310 -21.47 -7.24 20.09
C CYS A 310 -22.77 -6.41 20.24
N ASP A 311 -22.92 -5.75 21.39
CA ASP A 311 -24.00 -4.79 21.66
C ASP A 311 -23.63 -3.35 21.31
N VAL A 312 -22.35 -3.00 21.42
CA VAL A 312 -21.78 -1.70 21.00
C VAL A 312 -20.58 -1.94 20.11
N LEU A 313 -20.62 -1.40 18.91
CA LEU A 313 -19.54 -1.44 17.94
C LEU A 313 -18.92 -0.06 17.79
N LEU A 314 -17.64 0.07 18.12
CA LEU A 314 -16.84 1.26 17.87
C LEU A 314 -16.02 1.07 16.59
N ALA A 315 -16.49 1.63 15.48
CA ALA A 315 -15.80 1.61 14.19
C ALA A 315 -14.92 2.87 14.05
N ILE A 316 -13.62 2.68 13.78
CA ILE A 316 -12.64 3.76 13.68
C ILE A 316 -11.88 3.68 12.37
N GLY A 317 -12.07 4.66 11.49
CA GLY A 317 -11.39 4.74 10.20
C GLY A 317 -11.57 3.52 9.31
N ALA A 318 -12.78 2.95 9.33
CA ALA A 318 -13.18 1.75 8.60
C ALA A 318 -14.51 2.00 7.90
N ARG A 319 -14.71 1.43 6.71
CA ARG A 319 -15.85 1.80 5.84
C ARG A 319 -16.91 0.72 5.66
N PHE A 320 -16.86 -0.36 6.42
CA PHE A 320 -17.84 -1.46 6.33
C PHE A 320 -18.00 -2.02 4.91
N ASP A 321 -16.90 -2.35 4.23
CA ASP A 321 -16.97 -2.87 2.87
C ASP A 321 -17.56 -4.29 2.80
N ASP A 322 -17.80 -4.77 1.57
CA ASP A 322 -18.42 -6.07 1.32
C ASP A 322 -17.56 -7.26 1.76
N ARG A 323 -16.24 -7.10 1.78
CA ARG A 323 -15.31 -8.14 2.27
C ARG A 323 -15.31 -8.25 3.79
N VAL A 324 -15.78 -7.22 4.48
CA VAL A 324 -15.88 -7.18 5.95
C VAL A 324 -17.25 -7.66 6.43
N ILE A 325 -18.33 -7.01 6.01
CA ILE A 325 -19.67 -7.30 6.57
C ILE A 325 -20.43 -8.40 5.82
N GLY A 326 -19.95 -8.83 4.64
CA GLY A 326 -20.65 -9.80 3.81
C GLY A 326 -22.06 -9.31 3.44
N ASN A 327 -23.10 -10.04 3.89
CA ASN A 327 -24.49 -9.68 3.67
C ASN A 327 -24.97 -8.61 4.68
N PRO A 328 -25.29 -7.38 4.26
CA PRO A 328 -25.75 -6.31 5.17
C PRO A 328 -27.05 -6.64 5.91
N ALA A 329 -27.97 -7.38 5.28
CA ALA A 329 -29.22 -7.78 5.92
C ALA A 329 -28.97 -8.78 7.07
N HIS A 330 -28.06 -9.71 6.89
CA HIS A 330 -27.65 -10.65 7.94
C HIS A 330 -26.91 -9.90 9.06
N PHE A 331 -26.03 -8.98 8.72
CA PHE A 331 -25.32 -8.15 9.70
C PHE A 331 -26.28 -7.34 10.58
N ALA A 332 -27.37 -6.83 10.01
CA ALA A 332 -28.38 -6.03 10.70
C ALA A 332 -29.33 -6.81 11.61
N GLN A 333 -29.34 -8.16 11.57
CA GLN A 333 -30.27 -8.99 12.37
C GLN A 333 -30.03 -8.85 13.89
N ASN A 334 -28.77 -8.67 14.32
CA ASN A 334 -28.48 -8.50 15.73
C ASN A 334 -28.53 -7.02 16.13
N PRO A 335 -29.37 -6.65 17.10
CA PRO A 335 -29.46 -5.27 17.58
C PRO A 335 -28.15 -4.85 18.24
N ARG A 336 -27.59 -3.76 17.77
CA ARG A 336 -26.37 -3.15 18.33
C ARG A 336 -26.38 -1.65 18.12
N LYS A 337 -25.58 -0.93 18.92
CA LYS A 337 -25.29 0.48 18.71
C LYS A 337 -23.98 0.64 17.96
N ILE A 338 -23.99 1.39 16.87
CA ILE A 338 -22.80 1.62 16.03
C ILE A 338 -22.34 3.06 16.19
N ILE A 339 -21.13 3.22 16.73
CA ILE A 339 -20.37 4.46 16.79
C ILE A 339 -19.39 4.42 15.61
N HIS A 340 -19.38 5.44 14.75
CA HIS A 340 -18.47 5.48 13.61
C HIS A 340 -17.69 6.79 13.58
N ILE A 341 -16.37 6.66 13.72
CA ILE A 341 -15.41 7.77 13.65
C ILE A 341 -14.69 7.68 12.29
N ASP A 342 -14.89 8.68 11.44
CA ASP A 342 -14.23 8.79 10.15
C ASP A 342 -14.00 10.26 9.78
N ILE A 343 -12.93 10.51 9.00
CA ILE A 343 -12.63 11.84 8.46
C ILE A 343 -13.53 12.19 7.26
N ASP A 344 -14.06 11.18 6.58
CA ASP A 344 -14.86 11.30 5.36
C ASP A 344 -16.36 11.14 5.69
N PRO A 345 -17.14 12.24 5.65
CA PRO A 345 -18.56 12.17 5.93
C PRO A 345 -19.33 11.26 4.97
N SER A 346 -18.81 11.04 3.75
CA SER A 346 -19.45 10.16 2.75
C SER A 346 -19.35 8.68 3.10
N SER A 347 -18.45 8.29 4.00
CA SER A 347 -18.31 6.91 4.51
C SER A 347 -19.33 6.60 5.60
N ILE A 348 -19.84 7.61 6.30
CA ILE A 348 -20.79 7.45 7.41
C ILE A 348 -22.16 6.99 6.88
N SER A 349 -22.70 5.93 7.47
CA SER A 349 -24.01 5.35 7.09
C SER A 349 -24.13 4.93 5.60
N LYS A 350 -23.01 4.77 4.90
CA LYS A 350 -23.01 4.39 3.47
C LYS A 350 -23.52 2.96 3.24
N ARG A 351 -23.15 2.02 4.11
CA ARG A 351 -23.51 0.60 4.00
C ARG A 351 -24.31 0.08 5.18
N VAL A 352 -24.03 0.57 6.38
CA VAL A 352 -24.72 0.19 7.61
C VAL A 352 -25.20 1.45 8.31
N LYS A 353 -26.38 1.39 8.93
CA LYS A 353 -26.93 2.50 9.69
C LYS A 353 -26.06 2.76 10.92
N VAL A 354 -25.66 4.00 11.15
CA VAL A 354 -24.84 4.44 12.27
C VAL A 354 -25.70 5.19 13.28
N ASP A 355 -25.58 4.86 14.59
CA ASP A 355 -26.31 5.52 15.68
C ASP A 355 -25.60 6.79 16.16
N VAL A 356 -24.27 6.78 16.16
CA VAL A 356 -23.44 7.90 16.62
C VAL A 356 -22.36 8.21 15.57
N PRO A 357 -22.65 9.08 14.59
CA PRO A 357 -21.67 9.53 13.61
C PRO A 357 -20.74 10.58 14.22
N ILE A 358 -19.43 10.42 14.03
CA ILE A 358 -18.39 11.38 14.42
C ILE A 358 -17.48 11.64 13.24
N VAL A 359 -17.71 12.75 12.54
CA VAL A 359 -16.82 13.21 11.48
C VAL A 359 -15.71 14.03 12.09
N GLY A 360 -14.45 13.59 11.92
CA GLY A 360 -13.29 14.28 12.50
C GLY A 360 -11.99 13.51 12.36
N ASN A 361 -10.90 14.17 12.68
CA ASN A 361 -9.58 13.56 12.72
C ASN A 361 -9.50 12.55 13.87
N ILE A 362 -9.11 11.32 13.56
CA ILE A 362 -9.17 10.20 14.50
C ILE A 362 -8.37 10.44 15.80
N PRO A 363 -7.09 10.90 15.76
CA PRO A 363 -6.33 11.18 16.97
C PRO A 363 -7.09 12.14 17.92
N ASP A 364 -7.57 13.27 17.37
CA ASP A 364 -8.24 14.30 18.16
C ASP A 364 -9.53 13.77 18.82
N VAL A 365 -10.31 12.97 18.08
CA VAL A 365 -11.54 12.35 18.58
C VAL A 365 -11.24 11.32 19.67
N ILE A 366 -10.21 10.47 19.49
CA ILE A 366 -9.84 9.47 20.50
C ILE A 366 -9.31 10.15 21.77
N GLU A 367 -8.52 11.22 21.65
CA GLU A 367 -8.04 11.99 22.80
C GLU A 367 -9.20 12.59 23.61
N ASP A 368 -10.23 13.08 22.95
CA ASP A 368 -11.44 13.58 23.64
C ASP A 368 -12.26 12.45 24.27
N LEU A 369 -12.35 11.28 23.64
CA LEU A 369 -12.95 10.08 24.24
C LEU A 369 -12.19 9.62 25.49
N LEU A 370 -10.85 9.55 25.42
CA LEU A 370 -9.99 9.15 26.55
C LEU A 370 -10.25 10.01 27.80
N LYS A 371 -10.43 11.33 27.63
CA LYS A 371 -10.76 12.24 28.75
C LYS A 371 -12.09 11.87 29.42
N LEU A 372 -13.09 11.44 28.64
CA LEU A 372 -14.44 11.14 29.12
C LEU A 372 -14.58 9.74 29.74
N VAL A 373 -13.74 8.79 29.31
CA VAL A 373 -13.78 7.40 29.81
C VAL A 373 -12.68 7.12 30.86
N LYS A 374 -11.90 8.13 31.24
CA LYS A 374 -10.82 8.01 32.23
C LYS A 374 -11.37 7.49 33.57
N GLY A 375 -10.73 6.44 34.11
CA GLY A 375 -11.12 5.84 35.39
C GLY A 375 -12.27 4.83 35.28
N ALA A 376 -12.78 4.57 34.09
CA ALA A 376 -13.79 3.54 33.89
C ALA A 376 -13.26 2.16 34.30
N GLN A 377 -14.08 1.43 35.08
CA GLN A 377 -13.86 0.01 35.38
C GLN A 377 -15.07 -0.77 34.90
N LYS A 378 -14.82 -1.79 34.10
CA LYS A 378 -15.88 -2.64 33.53
C LYS A 378 -15.59 -4.11 33.81
N ASP A 379 -16.61 -4.85 34.18
CA ASP A 379 -16.53 -6.30 34.24
C ASP A 379 -16.92 -6.92 32.89
N LEU A 380 -15.93 -7.23 32.09
CA LEU A 380 -16.09 -7.87 30.79
C LEU A 380 -15.77 -9.38 30.82
N ARG A 381 -15.63 -9.98 32.01
CA ARG A 381 -15.29 -11.43 32.15
C ARG A 381 -16.26 -12.34 31.42
N PRO A 382 -17.61 -12.13 31.47
CA PRO A 382 -18.53 -12.97 30.70
C PRO A 382 -18.31 -12.88 29.18
N TRP A 383 -18.05 -11.67 28.67
CA TRP A 383 -17.79 -11.45 27.25
C TRP A 383 -16.47 -12.07 26.79
N TRP A 384 -15.41 -11.90 27.57
CA TRP A 384 -14.12 -12.53 27.30
C TRP A 384 -14.19 -14.07 27.37
N LYS A 385 -14.98 -14.63 28.28
CA LYS A 385 -15.23 -16.07 28.34
C LYS A 385 -15.83 -16.57 27.02
N GLN A 386 -16.84 -15.90 26.52
CA GLN A 386 -17.47 -16.25 25.23
C GLN A 386 -16.49 -16.14 24.05
N ILE A 387 -15.67 -15.09 24.05
CA ILE A 387 -14.62 -14.91 23.02
C ILE A 387 -13.56 -16.02 23.11
N ASP A 388 -13.13 -16.38 24.30
CA ASP A 388 -12.16 -17.46 24.50
C ASP A 388 -12.71 -18.83 24.06
N GLU A 389 -14.02 -19.10 24.22
CA GLU A 389 -14.70 -20.27 23.66
C GLU A 389 -14.64 -20.29 22.12
N TRP A 390 -14.83 -19.15 21.48
CA TRP A 390 -14.68 -19.04 20.02
C TRP A 390 -13.22 -19.21 19.56
N ARG A 391 -12.29 -18.60 20.28
CA ARG A 391 -10.84 -18.70 20.01
C ARG A 391 -10.32 -20.14 20.16
N ALA A 392 -10.91 -20.93 21.07
CA ALA A 392 -10.55 -22.33 21.25
C ALA A 392 -10.80 -23.22 20.03
N LYS A 393 -11.55 -22.73 19.01
CA LYS A 393 -11.69 -23.44 17.73
C LYS A 393 -10.40 -23.49 16.93
N ASP A 394 -9.45 -22.60 17.20
CA ASP A 394 -8.16 -22.52 16.48
C ASP A 394 -8.35 -22.52 14.94
N CYS A 395 -9.16 -21.58 14.47
CA CYS A 395 -9.66 -21.55 13.08
C CYS A 395 -8.58 -21.38 12.00
N LEU A 396 -7.34 -21.07 12.39
CA LEU A 396 -6.19 -20.91 11.48
C LEU A 396 -5.26 -22.15 11.50
N ARG A 397 -5.66 -23.25 12.13
CA ARG A 397 -4.87 -24.48 12.16
C ARG A 397 -4.69 -25.06 10.76
N TYR A 398 -3.53 -25.66 10.51
CA TYR A 398 -3.18 -26.38 9.29
C TYR A 398 -2.28 -27.58 9.64
N ASP A 399 -2.06 -28.50 8.69
CA ASP A 399 -1.18 -29.66 8.91
C ASP A 399 0.30 -29.24 8.97
N ARG A 400 0.83 -29.11 10.19
CA ARG A 400 2.24 -28.76 10.46
C ARG A 400 3.21 -29.90 10.17
N ASN A 401 2.72 -31.13 10.01
CA ASN A 401 3.52 -32.31 9.74
C ASN A 401 3.51 -32.70 8.25
N SER A 402 2.92 -31.88 7.41
CA SER A 402 2.86 -32.10 5.97
C SER A 402 4.26 -32.28 5.36
N LYS A 403 4.35 -33.22 4.43
CA LYS A 403 5.56 -33.43 3.63
C LYS A 403 5.69 -32.46 2.47
N ILE A 404 4.61 -31.71 2.17
CA ILE A 404 4.56 -30.66 1.16
C ILE A 404 4.60 -29.32 1.91
N ILE A 405 5.31 -28.34 1.37
CA ILE A 405 5.38 -27.01 1.97
C ILE A 405 3.98 -26.40 2.03
N LYS A 406 3.48 -26.14 3.23
CA LYS A 406 2.27 -25.35 3.43
C LYS A 406 2.62 -23.87 3.39
N PRO A 407 1.87 -23.02 2.65
CA PRO A 407 2.13 -21.58 2.57
C PRO A 407 2.09 -20.90 3.94
N GLN A 408 1.22 -21.34 4.84
CA GLN A 408 1.14 -20.86 6.22
C GLN A 408 2.46 -21.07 6.97
N PHE A 409 3.08 -22.24 6.81
CA PHE A 409 4.37 -22.59 7.44
C PHE A 409 5.49 -21.64 6.99
N VAL A 410 5.55 -21.30 5.69
CA VAL A 410 6.54 -20.33 5.17
C VAL A 410 6.38 -18.99 5.87
N LEU A 411 5.14 -18.51 6.07
CA LEU A 411 4.86 -17.19 6.64
C LEU A 411 5.08 -17.16 8.17
N GLU A 412 4.80 -18.26 8.87
CA GLU A 412 5.18 -18.40 10.29
C GLU A 412 6.71 -18.35 10.45
N LYS A 413 7.45 -19.08 9.60
CA LYS A 413 8.92 -19.06 9.63
C LYS A 413 9.48 -17.70 9.20
N LEU A 414 8.84 -17.02 8.26
CA LEU A 414 9.20 -15.66 7.90
C LEU A 414 9.03 -14.70 9.09
N TYR A 415 7.92 -14.79 9.82
CA TYR A 415 7.70 -14.01 11.04
C TYR A 415 8.79 -14.30 12.10
N GLU A 416 9.09 -15.58 12.36
CA GLU A 416 10.11 -15.99 13.33
C GLU A 416 11.50 -15.45 12.95
N VAL A 417 11.91 -15.58 11.68
CA VAL A 417 13.22 -15.11 11.19
C VAL A 417 13.35 -13.61 11.25
N THR A 418 12.29 -12.88 10.91
CA THR A 418 12.26 -11.41 10.91
C THR A 418 11.84 -10.82 12.26
N LYS A 419 11.41 -11.63 13.21
CA LYS A 419 10.87 -11.23 14.53
C LYS A 419 9.72 -10.21 14.41
N GLY A 420 8.96 -10.24 13.30
CA GLY A 420 7.90 -9.27 13.04
C GLY A 420 8.38 -7.85 12.69
N GLU A 421 9.68 -7.62 12.53
CA GLU A 421 10.26 -6.29 12.33
C GLU A 421 10.34 -5.85 10.85
N ALA A 422 10.07 -6.76 9.89
CA ALA A 422 10.13 -6.42 8.48
C ALA A 422 8.97 -5.53 8.03
N PHE A 423 9.21 -4.70 7.02
CA PHE A 423 8.16 -4.18 6.18
C PHE A 423 7.76 -5.28 5.19
N VAL A 424 6.49 -5.64 5.17
CA VAL A 424 5.96 -6.67 4.28
C VAL A 424 5.05 -6.01 3.25
N THR A 425 5.47 -6.05 2.00
CA THR A 425 4.57 -5.76 0.87
C THR A 425 3.98 -7.05 0.36
N SER A 426 2.76 -7.02 -0.13
CA SER A 426 2.14 -8.21 -0.69
C SER A 426 1.47 -7.91 -2.03
N ASP A 427 1.66 -8.83 -2.94
CA ASP A 427 0.80 -8.96 -4.11
C ASP A 427 -0.58 -9.49 -3.72
N VAL A 428 -1.48 -9.66 -4.68
CA VAL A 428 -2.87 -10.03 -4.45
C VAL A 428 -3.14 -11.48 -4.85
N GLY A 429 -3.69 -12.23 -3.90
CA GLY A 429 -4.02 -13.65 -4.05
C GLY A 429 -4.13 -14.35 -2.70
N GLN A 430 -4.07 -15.70 -2.70
CA GLN A 430 -4.06 -16.48 -1.45
C GLN A 430 -2.87 -16.10 -0.56
N HIS A 431 -1.69 -15.86 -1.14
CA HIS A 431 -0.49 -15.42 -0.43
C HIS A 431 -0.70 -14.14 0.39
N GLN A 432 -1.51 -13.19 -0.12
CA GLN A 432 -1.89 -11.98 0.61
C GLN A 432 -2.69 -12.31 1.87
N MET A 433 -3.68 -13.19 1.75
CA MET A 433 -4.53 -13.56 2.87
C MET A 433 -3.74 -14.34 3.92
N TRP A 434 -2.93 -15.31 3.50
CA TRP A 434 -2.05 -16.03 4.44
C TRP A 434 -1.04 -15.11 5.11
N ALA A 435 -0.44 -14.14 4.39
CA ALA A 435 0.44 -13.16 5.01
C ALA A 435 -0.29 -12.30 6.07
N ALA A 436 -1.53 -11.91 5.78
CA ALA A 436 -2.35 -11.15 6.73
C ALA A 436 -2.76 -11.98 7.98
N GLN A 437 -2.90 -13.31 7.85
CA GLN A 437 -3.28 -14.21 8.92
C GLN A 437 -2.09 -14.68 9.79
N PHE A 438 -0.96 -15.01 9.15
CA PHE A 438 0.15 -15.72 9.81
C PHE A 438 1.36 -14.86 10.13
N TYR A 439 1.54 -13.70 9.44
CA TYR A 439 2.55 -12.74 9.84
C TYR A 439 1.94 -11.72 10.81
N LYS A 440 2.42 -11.70 12.04
CA LYS A 440 1.88 -10.84 13.10
C LYS A 440 2.45 -9.43 12.99
N PHE A 441 1.58 -8.45 12.78
CA PHE A 441 1.94 -7.04 12.67
C PHE A 441 1.64 -6.30 13.97
N ASP A 442 2.66 -5.93 14.72
CA ASP A 442 2.52 -5.17 15.96
C ASP A 442 2.63 -3.65 15.72
N GLU A 443 3.33 -3.25 14.66
CA GLU A 443 3.56 -1.85 14.35
C GLU A 443 2.80 -1.41 13.08
N PRO A 444 2.23 -0.18 13.09
CA PRO A 444 1.56 0.37 11.92
C PRO A 444 2.55 0.58 10.76
N ARG A 445 2.02 0.59 9.53
CA ARG A 445 2.78 0.83 8.29
C ARG A 445 3.79 -0.27 7.93
N ARG A 446 3.80 -1.41 8.65
CA ARG A 446 4.63 -2.57 8.30
C ARG A 446 3.95 -3.48 7.27
N TRP A 447 2.64 -3.39 7.13
CA TRP A 447 1.84 -4.13 6.15
C TRP A 447 1.41 -3.22 5.00
N ILE A 448 1.83 -3.54 3.78
CA ILE A 448 1.60 -2.75 2.57
C ILE A 448 1.02 -3.65 1.47
N ASN A 449 -0.23 -3.41 1.08
CA ASN A 449 -0.92 -4.24 0.11
C ASN A 449 -1.99 -3.44 -0.65
N SER A 450 -2.45 -3.94 -1.79
CA SER A 450 -3.60 -3.41 -2.52
C SER A 450 -4.87 -4.05 -1.97
N GLY A 451 -5.47 -3.42 -0.95
CA GLY A 451 -6.63 -3.99 -0.27
C GLY A 451 -7.97 -3.61 -0.91
N GLY A 452 -8.09 -2.42 -1.45
CA GLY A 452 -9.33 -1.91 -2.04
C GLY A 452 -9.55 -2.30 -3.49
N LEU A 453 -8.54 -2.16 -4.34
CA LEU A 453 -8.61 -2.52 -5.77
C LEU A 453 -8.23 -3.99 -6.02
N GLY A 454 -7.29 -4.53 -5.24
CA GLY A 454 -6.84 -5.91 -5.40
C GLY A 454 -5.91 -6.09 -6.60
N THR A 455 -4.94 -5.22 -6.77
CA THR A 455 -4.07 -5.16 -7.93
C THR A 455 -2.94 -6.20 -7.85
N MET A 456 -2.96 -7.20 -8.71
CA MET A 456 -1.82 -8.08 -8.96
C MET A 456 -0.68 -7.29 -9.62
N GLY A 457 0.58 -7.57 -9.25
CA GLY A 457 1.75 -6.81 -9.69
C GLY A 457 2.08 -5.59 -8.81
N PHE A 458 1.38 -5.39 -7.68
CA PHE A 458 1.63 -4.31 -6.73
C PHE A 458 2.88 -4.55 -5.86
N GLY A 459 3.11 -5.80 -5.44
CA GLY A 459 4.02 -6.15 -4.35
C GLY A 459 5.46 -5.70 -4.53
N LEU A 460 6.10 -6.05 -5.64
CA LEU A 460 7.51 -5.72 -5.92
C LEU A 460 7.73 -4.22 -6.14
N PRO A 461 6.96 -3.51 -6.98
CA PRO A 461 7.14 -2.07 -7.11
C PRO A 461 6.90 -1.31 -5.80
N ALA A 462 5.89 -1.70 -5.01
CA ALA A 462 5.68 -1.12 -3.69
C ALA A 462 6.87 -1.35 -2.75
N ALA A 463 7.48 -2.56 -2.78
CA ALA A 463 8.69 -2.86 -2.02
C ALA A 463 9.87 -1.96 -2.40
N MET A 464 10.00 -1.58 -3.67
CA MET A 464 11.02 -0.61 -4.10
C MET A 464 10.83 0.74 -3.38
N GLY A 465 9.61 1.24 -3.37
CA GLY A 465 9.27 2.50 -2.68
C GLY A 465 9.52 2.42 -1.18
N VAL A 466 9.11 1.32 -0.55
CA VAL A 466 9.35 1.06 0.89
C VAL A 466 10.84 1.02 1.20
N GLN A 467 11.64 0.34 0.37
CA GLN A 467 13.08 0.21 0.61
C GLN A 467 13.81 1.55 0.46
N LEU A 468 13.40 2.38 -0.50
CA LEU A 468 13.96 3.73 -0.67
C LEU A 468 13.57 4.66 0.48
N ALA A 469 12.36 4.55 0.99
CA ALA A 469 11.90 5.28 2.17
C ALA A 469 12.62 4.84 3.47
N ASN A 470 13.05 3.57 3.54
CA ASN A 470 13.62 2.95 4.73
C ASN A 470 14.91 2.17 4.37
N PRO A 471 16.02 2.83 4.02
CA PRO A 471 17.21 2.18 3.45
C PRO A 471 17.85 1.10 4.34
N GLY A 472 17.73 1.24 5.66
CA GLY A 472 18.30 0.30 6.63
C GLY A 472 17.35 -0.83 7.07
N ALA A 473 16.12 -0.80 6.62
CA ALA A 473 15.10 -1.75 7.04
C ALA A 473 15.11 -3.03 6.21
N THR A 474 14.64 -4.12 6.81
CA THR A 474 14.31 -5.35 6.09
C THR A 474 12.99 -5.18 5.37
N VAL A 475 12.97 -5.34 4.05
CA VAL A 475 11.78 -5.27 3.22
C VAL A 475 11.56 -6.62 2.54
N VAL A 476 10.35 -7.15 2.70
CA VAL A 476 9.92 -8.42 2.12
C VAL A 476 8.76 -8.19 1.16
N CYS A 477 8.86 -8.75 -0.04
CA CYS A 477 7.73 -8.84 -0.97
C CYS A 477 7.19 -10.27 -0.93
N VAL A 478 6.00 -10.47 -0.37
CA VAL A 478 5.27 -11.74 -0.44
C VAL A 478 4.43 -11.74 -1.72
N THR A 479 4.63 -12.73 -2.56
CA THR A 479 3.97 -12.81 -3.87
C THR A 479 3.61 -14.25 -4.23
N GLY A 480 2.94 -14.42 -5.35
CA GLY A 480 2.70 -15.70 -6.02
C GLY A 480 3.17 -15.62 -7.47
N GLU A 481 3.40 -16.78 -8.08
CA GLU A 481 3.97 -16.92 -9.42
C GLU A 481 3.19 -16.19 -10.52
N SER A 482 1.88 -16.04 -10.34
CA SER A 482 1.05 -15.32 -11.31
C SER A 482 1.19 -13.80 -11.16
N SER A 483 1.20 -13.31 -9.93
CA SER A 483 1.27 -11.87 -9.64
C SER A 483 2.62 -11.27 -9.97
N ILE A 484 3.72 -11.95 -9.59
CA ILE A 484 5.07 -11.43 -9.82
C ILE A 484 5.39 -11.26 -11.31
N GLN A 485 4.81 -12.08 -12.17
CA GLN A 485 5.00 -11.97 -13.62
C GLN A 485 4.47 -10.67 -14.22
N MET A 486 3.54 -9.98 -13.54
CA MET A 486 2.99 -8.69 -14.00
C MET A 486 3.95 -7.51 -13.78
N CYS A 487 5.05 -7.70 -13.04
CA CYS A 487 6.01 -6.64 -12.71
C CYS A 487 7.47 -7.11 -12.66
N LEU A 488 7.79 -8.24 -13.26
CA LEU A 488 9.15 -8.83 -13.28
C LEU A 488 10.23 -7.87 -13.78
N GLN A 489 9.89 -6.99 -14.72
CA GLN A 489 10.80 -6.00 -15.29
C GLN A 489 11.40 -5.08 -14.21
N GLU A 490 10.72 -4.90 -13.08
CA GLU A 490 11.21 -4.06 -11.98
C GLU A 490 12.37 -4.72 -11.21
N LEU A 491 12.67 -6.00 -11.42
CA LEU A 491 13.93 -6.61 -10.96
C LEU A 491 15.15 -5.86 -11.53
N SER A 492 15.06 -5.35 -12.78
CA SER A 492 16.07 -4.48 -13.36
C SER A 492 16.22 -3.16 -12.60
N THR A 493 15.10 -2.57 -12.16
CA THR A 493 15.10 -1.37 -11.31
C THR A 493 15.75 -1.66 -9.95
N CYS A 494 15.38 -2.77 -9.32
CA CYS A 494 16.00 -3.21 -8.05
C CYS A 494 17.51 -3.38 -8.19
N LYS A 495 18.00 -3.92 -9.31
CA LYS A 495 19.43 -4.06 -9.58
C LYS A 495 20.12 -2.72 -9.74
N GLN A 496 19.54 -1.83 -10.53
CA GLN A 496 20.10 -0.49 -10.80
C GLN A 496 20.29 0.32 -9.51
N TYR A 497 19.30 0.26 -8.61
CA TYR A 497 19.31 1.02 -7.35
C TYR A 497 19.82 0.19 -6.14
N ARG A 498 20.27 -1.04 -6.36
CA ARG A 498 20.83 -1.94 -5.34
C ARG A 498 19.88 -2.14 -4.16
N LEU A 499 18.60 -2.39 -4.45
CA LEU A 499 17.56 -2.56 -3.42
C LEU A 499 17.60 -3.99 -2.87
N PRO A 500 17.91 -4.21 -1.57
CA PRO A 500 18.13 -5.55 -0.99
C PRO A 500 16.82 -6.22 -0.56
N ILE A 501 15.78 -6.14 -1.36
CA ILE A 501 14.47 -6.70 -1.11
C ILE A 501 14.54 -8.23 -1.06
N LYS A 502 13.78 -8.86 -0.16
CA LYS A 502 13.60 -10.32 -0.13
C LYS A 502 12.26 -10.66 -0.75
N ILE A 503 12.26 -11.40 -1.85
CA ILE A 503 11.04 -11.84 -2.53
C ILE A 503 10.73 -13.25 -2.05
N VAL A 504 9.56 -13.44 -1.45
CA VAL A 504 9.02 -14.71 -0.99
C VAL A 504 7.88 -15.08 -1.92
N ASN A 505 8.18 -15.92 -2.92
CA ASN A 505 7.22 -16.40 -3.89
C ASN A 505 6.59 -17.72 -3.41
N LEU A 506 5.28 -17.71 -3.16
CA LEU A 506 4.50 -18.89 -2.79
C LEU A 506 3.91 -19.50 -4.05
N ASN A 507 4.67 -20.42 -4.67
CA ASN A 507 4.39 -20.99 -5.97
C ASN A 507 3.56 -22.27 -5.85
N ASN A 508 2.27 -22.19 -6.12
CA ASN A 508 1.36 -23.33 -6.16
C ASN A 508 0.92 -23.70 -7.59
N LYS A 509 1.48 -23.07 -8.61
CA LYS A 509 1.15 -23.22 -10.03
C LYS A 509 -0.29 -22.88 -10.39
N TYR A 510 -0.98 -22.10 -9.57
CA TYR A 510 -2.35 -21.69 -9.80
C TYR A 510 -2.54 -20.17 -9.56
N MET A 511 -3.47 -19.58 -10.25
CA MET A 511 -4.14 -18.41 -9.74
C MET A 511 -4.99 -18.85 -8.54
N GLY A 512 -4.33 -19.00 -7.38
CA GLY A 512 -4.82 -19.81 -6.27
C GLY A 512 -6.17 -19.35 -5.71
N MET A 513 -6.44 -18.03 -5.62
CA MET A 513 -7.73 -17.53 -5.18
C MET A 513 -8.84 -17.85 -6.19
N VAL A 514 -8.56 -17.76 -7.50
CA VAL A 514 -9.50 -18.16 -8.56
C VAL A 514 -9.80 -19.65 -8.48
N ARG A 515 -8.75 -20.49 -8.33
CA ARG A 515 -8.89 -21.94 -8.13
C ARG A 515 -9.77 -22.26 -6.93
N GLN A 516 -9.58 -21.59 -5.78
CA GLN A 516 -10.35 -21.80 -4.55
C GLN A 516 -11.85 -21.51 -4.79
N TRP A 517 -12.18 -20.42 -5.50
CA TRP A 517 -13.56 -20.11 -5.85
C TRP A 517 -14.14 -21.13 -6.83
N GLN A 518 -13.38 -21.59 -7.81
CA GLN A 518 -13.80 -22.64 -8.73
C GLN A 518 -14.05 -23.97 -8.00
N GLN A 519 -13.23 -24.28 -7.00
CA GLN A 519 -13.45 -25.45 -6.15
C GLN A 519 -14.76 -25.35 -5.36
N PHE A 520 -14.97 -24.26 -4.65
CA PHE A 520 -16.09 -24.15 -3.73
C PHE A 520 -17.43 -23.89 -4.42
N PHE A 521 -17.45 -23.15 -5.53
CA PHE A 521 -18.69 -22.64 -6.11
C PHE A 521 -18.93 -23.06 -7.56
N HIS A 522 -17.93 -23.67 -8.22
CA HIS A 522 -18.05 -24.06 -9.62
C HIS A 522 -17.76 -25.54 -9.88
N GLY A 523 -17.96 -26.41 -8.88
CA GLY A 523 -17.89 -27.88 -9.02
C GLY A 523 -16.55 -28.36 -9.56
N ASN A 524 -15.42 -27.80 -9.07
CA ASN A 524 -14.05 -28.14 -9.48
C ASN A 524 -13.75 -27.93 -10.98
N ARG A 525 -14.48 -27.03 -11.64
CA ARG A 525 -14.19 -26.68 -13.05
C ARG A 525 -13.10 -25.59 -13.08
N TYR A 526 -11.86 -26.02 -13.08
CA TYR A 526 -10.65 -25.15 -13.03
C TYR A 526 -10.32 -24.55 -14.41
N SER A 527 -11.19 -23.65 -14.91
CA SER A 527 -10.99 -22.99 -16.18
C SER A 527 -9.93 -21.91 -16.09
N GLU A 528 -8.85 -22.04 -16.87
CA GLU A 528 -7.77 -21.06 -17.03
C GLU A 528 -7.12 -20.56 -15.72
N SER A 529 -7.13 -21.37 -14.66
CA SER A 529 -6.53 -21.02 -13.37
C SER A 529 -5.21 -21.77 -13.10
N TYR A 530 -4.92 -22.83 -13.84
CA TYR A 530 -3.66 -23.59 -13.74
C TYR A 530 -2.60 -23.04 -14.70
N MET A 531 -1.39 -22.83 -14.20
CA MET A 531 -0.27 -22.30 -14.96
C MET A 531 0.70 -23.45 -15.31
N ASN A 532 0.45 -24.11 -16.44
CA ASN A 532 1.24 -25.27 -16.89
C ASN A 532 2.63 -24.89 -17.47
N ALA A 533 2.84 -23.62 -17.81
CA ALA A 533 4.08 -23.10 -18.38
C ALA A 533 4.61 -21.92 -17.57
N LEU A 534 5.27 -22.20 -16.46
CA LEU A 534 5.94 -21.19 -15.64
C LEU A 534 7.43 -21.08 -16.01
N PRO A 535 8.01 -19.88 -15.91
CA PRO A 535 9.44 -19.71 -16.00
C PRO A 535 10.16 -20.38 -14.82
N ASP A 536 11.41 -20.74 -15.01
CA ASP A 536 12.33 -21.03 -13.91
C ASP A 536 12.67 -19.70 -13.22
N PHE A 537 12.04 -19.42 -12.08
CA PHE A 537 12.19 -18.16 -11.36
C PHE A 537 13.60 -17.95 -10.81
N VAL A 538 14.34 -19.03 -10.52
CA VAL A 538 15.74 -18.94 -10.10
C VAL A 538 16.60 -18.40 -11.22
N LYS A 539 16.54 -19.05 -12.41
CA LYS A 539 17.28 -18.56 -13.58
C LYS A 539 16.84 -17.17 -14.02
N LEU A 540 15.57 -16.86 -13.86
CA LEU A 540 15.04 -15.53 -14.16
C LEU A 540 15.65 -14.48 -13.22
N ALA A 541 15.68 -14.72 -11.93
CA ALA A 541 16.32 -13.83 -10.95
C ALA A 541 17.82 -13.65 -11.26
N GLU A 542 18.53 -14.75 -11.58
CA GLU A 542 19.94 -14.73 -11.98
C GLU A 542 20.17 -13.95 -13.28
N GLY A 543 19.26 -14.07 -14.27
CA GLY A 543 19.28 -13.29 -15.50
C GLY A 543 19.17 -11.77 -15.28
N TYR A 544 18.46 -11.35 -14.24
CA TYR A 544 18.45 -9.94 -13.78
C TYR A 544 19.64 -9.58 -12.87
N GLY A 545 20.54 -10.53 -12.59
CA GLY A 545 21.72 -10.33 -11.76
C GLY A 545 21.45 -10.37 -10.26
N HIS A 546 20.40 -11.07 -9.85
CA HIS A 546 20.04 -11.32 -8.46
C HIS A 546 20.29 -12.78 -8.08
N ARG A 547 20.21 -13.07 -6.79
CA ARG A 547 20.28 -14.45 -6.30
C ARG A 547 18.89 -15.09 -6.31
N GLY A 548 18.76 -16.29 -6.91
CA GLY A 548 17.58 -17.14 -6.85
C GLY A 548 17.81 -18.35 -5.93
N VAL A 549 16.76 -18.80 -5.24
CA VAL A 549 16.77 -19.99 -4.36
C VAL A 549 15.46 -20.74 -4.55
N LEU A 550 15.54 -22.01 -4.98
CA LEU A 550 14.40 -22.92 -5.05
C LEU A 550 14.27 -23.70 -3.74
N VAL A 551 13.07 -23.78 -3.17
CA VAL A 551 12.78 -24.50 -1.93
C VAL A 551 11.58 -25.43 -2.15
N GLU A 552 11.82 -26.74 -2.06
CA GLU A 552 10.81 -27.77 -2.38
C GLU A 552 10.41 -28.63 -1.16
N LYS A 553 11.16 -28.56 -0.06
CA LYS A 553 10.90 -29.40 1.12
C LYS A 553 10.66 -28.54 2.37
N PRO A 554 9.74 -28.93 3.26
CA PRO A 554 9.48 -28.19 4.49
C PRO A 554 10.72 -28.00 5.37
N ALA A 555 11.62 -28.98 5.44
CA ALA A 555 12.85 -28.90 6.22
C ALA A 555 13.81 -27.79 5.75
N ASP A 556 13.74 -27.39 4.48
CA ASP A 556 14.63 -26.41 3.88
C ASP A 556 14.09 -24.97 4.00
N VAL A 557 12.83 -24.78 4.42
CA VAL A 557 12.17 -23.46 4.49
C VAL A 557 12.89 -22.52 5.44
N GLU A 558 13.08 -22.91 6.70
CA GLU A 558 13.73 -22.06 7.69
C GLU A 558 15.22 -21.80 7.37
N PRO A 559 16.04 -22.80 6.99
CA PRO A 559 17.41 -22.57 6.54
C PRO A 559 17.50 -21.57 5.38
N ALA A 560 16.70 -21.72 4.34
CA ALA A 560 16.70 -20.83 3.18
C ALA A 560 16.34 -19.38 3.56
N LEU A 561 15.33 -19.21 4.42
CA LEU A 561 14.97 -17.89 4.94
C LEU A 561 16.13 -17.30 5.74
N ARG A 562 16.69 -18.03 6.71
CA ARG A 562 17.82 -17.54 7.53
C ARG A 562 19.01 -17.13 6.69
N GLU A 563 19.38 -17.91 5.68
CA GLU A 563 20.47 -17.61 4.77
C GLU A 563 20.18 -16.36 3.93
N ALA A 564 18.98 -16.25 3.36
CA ALA A 564 18.59 -15.08 2.57
C ALA A 564 18.60 -13.78 3.40
N PHE A 565 18.16 -13.84 4.65
CA PHE A 565 18.11 -12.66 5.54
C PHE A 565 19.45 -12.32 6.19
N ALA A 566 20.43 -13.24 6.23
CA ALA A 566 21.79 -12.95 6.64
C ALA A 566 22.49 -11.99 5.64
N GLY A 567 22.19 -12.11 4.34
CA GLY A 567 22.66 -11.26 3.27
C GLY A 567 21.92 -9.92 3.18
N LYS A 568 22.31 -8.92 3.97
CA LYS A 568 21.60 -7.62 4.07
C LYS A 568 21.71 -6.70 2.85
N LYS A 569 22.59 -6.97 1.89
CA LYS A 569 22.93 -6.04 0.78
C LYS A 569 22.47 -6.51 -0.59
N GLU A 570 21.84 -7.67 -0.70
CA GLU A 570 21.43 -8.26 -1.97
C GLU A 570 19.93 -8.54 -2.02
N LEU A 571 19.34 -8.46 -3.20
CA LEU A 571 18.03 -8.99 -3.46
C LEU A 571 18.13 -10.51 -3.59
N VAL A 572 17.28 -11.24 -2.87
CA VAL A 572 17.15 -12.68 -2.98
C VAL A 572 15.72 -13.03 -3.37
N PHE A 573 15.57 -13.80 -4.41
CA PHE A 573 14.30 -14.36 -4.87
C PHE A 573 14.19 -15.81 -4.35
N LEU A 574 13.27 -16.05 -3.41
CA LEU A 574 13.00 -17.38 -2.88
C LEU A 574 11.71 -17.91 -3.52
N ASP A 575 11.84 -19.00 -4.29
CA ASP A 575 10.71 -19.69 -4.90
C ASP A 575 10.35 -20.93 -4.08
N PHE A 576 9.28 -20.84 -3.28
CA PHE A 576 8.76 -21.92 -2.45
C PHE A 576 7.69 -22.68 -3.23
N ILE A 577 7.95 -23.96 -3.57
CA ILE A 577 6.96 -24.84 -4.19
C ILE A 577 5.99 -25.31 -3.11
N THR A 578 4.81 -24.71 -3.09
CA THR A 578 3.81 -24.93 -2.04
C THR A 578 2.68 -25.85 -2.49
N ASP A 579 1.87 -26.32 -1.54
CA ASP A 579 0.72 -27.17 -1.80
C ASP A 579 -0.26 -26.50 -2.77
N GLN A 580 -0.56 -27.20 -3.85
CA GLN A 580 -1.44 -26.73 -4.92
C GLN A 580 -2.92 -26.71 -4.52
N THR A 581 -3.29 -27.51 -3.54
CA THR A 581 -4.68 -27.73 -3.13
C THR A 581 -5.08 -26.91 -1.91
N GLU A 582 -4.10 -26.29 -1.25
CA GLU A 582 -4.34 -25.50 -0.04
C GLU A 582 -5.30 -24.34 -0.28
N ASN A 583 -6.23 -24.15 0.64
CA ASN A 583 -7.22 -23.06 0.61
C ASN A 583 -7.02 -22.10 1.78
N VAL A 584 -7.46 -20.86 1.58
CA VAL A 584 -7.49 -19.87 2.66
C VAL A 584 -8.75 -20.08 3.49
N TYR A 585 -8.57 -20.46 4.74
CA TYR A 585 -9.63 -20.57 5.73
C TYR A 585 -9.36 -19.63 6.91
N PRO A 586 -10.43 -19.18 7.61
CA PRO A 586 -11.85 -19.26 7.26
C PRO A 586 -12.19 -18.54 5.97
N MET A 587 -13.38 -18.84 5.40
CA MET A 587 -13.93 -18.11 4.27
C MET A 587 -15.41 -17.86 4.43
N ILE A 588 -15.87 -16.60 4.31
CA ILE A 588 -17.28 -16.27 4.19
C ILE A 588 -17.65 -16.27 2.70
N PRO A 589 -18.53 -17.16 2.24
CA PRO A 589 -18.98 -17.15 0.84
C PRO A 589 -19.66 -15.85 0.45
N GLY A 590 -19.59 -15.49 -0.83
CA GLY A 590 -20.28 -14.31 -1.35
C GLY A 590 -21.79 -14.34 -1.04
N GLY A 591 -22.32 -13.22 -0.50
CA GLY A 591 -23.72 -13.10 -0.14
C GLY A 591 -24.11 -13.72 1.21
N LYS A 592 -23.19 -14.38 1.90
CA LYS A 592 -23.38 -14.96 3.23
C LYS A 592 -23.07 -13.98 4.35
N GLY A 593 -23.55 -14.27 5.56
CA GLY A 593 -23.29 -13.50 6.76
C GLY A 593 -22.03 -13.96 7.49
N MET A 594 -21.57 -13.13 8.44
CA MET A 594 -20.32 -13.35 9.17
C MET A 594 -20.27 -14.66 9.97
N THR A 595 -21.42 -15.24 10.33
CA THR A 595 -21.51 -16.52 11.05
C THR A 595 -21.55 -17.75 10.14
N GLU A 596 -21.68 -17.55 8.82
CA GLU A 596 -21.79 -18.61 7.82
C GLU A 596 -20.41 -18.89 7.17
N MET A 597 -19.37 -19.00 7.99
CA MET A 597 -18.01 -19.26 7.53
C MET A 597 -17.82 -20.73 7.15
N ILE A 598 -17.08 -20.94 6.07
CA ILE A 598 -16.47 -22.23 5.75
C ILE A 598 -15.16 -22.29 6.55
N LEU A 599 -15.05 -23.31 7.37
CA LEU A 599 -13.84 -23.61 8.13
C LEU A 599 -13.07 -24.75 7.45
N SER A 600 -11.80 -24.94 7.80
CA SER A 600 -11.04 -26.10 7.33
C SER A 600 -11.71 -27.40 7.74
N GLU A 601 -11.70 -28.43 6.89
CA GLU A 601 -12.22 -29.76 7.20
C GLU A 601 -11.50 -30.42 8.40
N GLU A 602 -10.33 -29.92 8.74
CA GLU A 602 -9.55 -30.34 9.92
C GLU A 602 -10.11 -29.74 11.23
N LEU A 603 -11.11 -28.87 11.18
CA LEU A 603 -11.87 -28.37 12.32
C LEU A 603 -13.04 -29.27 12.66
#